data_9d6045f38438bb827b474643b79f99d8
#
_entry.id   9d6045f38438bb827b474643b79f99d8
#
_cell.length_a   1.000
_cell.length_b   1.000
_cell.length_c   1.000
_cell.angle_alpha   90.00
_cell.angle_beta   90.00
_cell.angle_gamma   90.00
#
_symmetry.space_group_name_H-M   'P 1'
#
loop_
_entity.id
_entity.type
_entity.pdbx_description
1 polymer ?
#
loop_
_entity_poly.entity_id
_entity_poly.type
_entity_poly.pdbx_seq_one_letter_code
_entity_poly.pdbx_strand_id
1 'polypeptide(L)'
;MFALFSSFATRLAQKIGLEHLFTYSLIVLTMGSVIRIFNLPLLYLGTLLIGASIAVFNVLLPSAIQANHPQKIGFLTTIYVTSMGVTTALASYLSVPITQATSWKGMILCLSLVCLLTLVAWLPNHRHNHFLKGSEKKQKKENILKNKEVWAIIVFGGLQSLLFYTSMTWLPTMAISAGLSHTDAGLLASIFSLISIPFSMTIPSLTTRLSNRHRQIMLTVISLAGMLGIAMLLYPSKSFLYWLVAHLLIGTACSALFPYLMVCFSIKTSSPEKTAQLSGLAQTGGYILAAVGPTLFGYSFNFFHSWIPAVLALLVIDIIMTISLFMVDKSDKIL
;
A
#
# COMPACT_ATOMS: atom_id res chain seq x y z
N MET A 1 -0.66 13.70 1.82
CA MET A 1 0.79 13.70 2.06
C MET A 1 1.54 12.80 1.10
N PHE A 2 1.33 11.47 1.14
CA PHE A 2 2.00 10.54 0.22
C PHE A 2 1.96 11.00 -1.24
N ALA A 3 0.81 11.49 -1.73
CA ALA A 3 0.64 11.93 -3.10
C ALA A 3 1.59 13.08 -3.52
N LEU A 4 1.84 14.05 -2.64
CA LEU A 4 2.72 15.18 -2.95
C LEU A 4 4.19 14.76 -3.03
N PHE A 5 4.63 13.89 -2.12
CA PHE A 5 6.04 13.50 -2.02
C PHE A 5 6.43 12.38 -2.99
N SER A 6 5.48 11.55 -3.44
CA SER A 6 5.77 10.44 -4.36
C SER A 6 6.35 10.94 -5.69
N SER A 7 5.79 11.98 -6.29
CA SER A 7 6.31 12.56 -7.55
C SER A 7 7.66 13.27 -7.37
N PHE A 8 7.94 13.76 -6.17
CA PHE A 8 9.19 14.45 -5.86
C PHE A 8 10.33 13.47 -5.59
N ALA A 9 10.04 12.31 -5.01
CA ALA A 9 11.01 11.27 -4.66
C ALA A 9 11.87 10.83 -5.86
N THR A 10 11.25 10.60 -7.02
CA THR A 10 11.97 10.18 -8.24
C THR A 10 12.97 11.24 -8.71
N ARG A 11 12.58 12.52 -8.72
CA ARG A 11 13.47 13.62 -9.12
C ARG A 11 14.64 13.79 -8.14
N LEU A 12 14.38 13.57 -6.85
CA LEU A 12 15.40 13.68 -5.84
C LEU A 12 16.39 12.52 -5.92
N ALA A 13 15.92 11.28 -6.17
CA ALA A 13 16.78 10.12 -6.39
C ALA A 13 17.72 10.26 -7.60
N GLN A 14 17.27 10.94 -8.66
CA GLN A 14 18.12 11.26 -9.82
C GLN A 14 19.24 12.25 -9.48
N LYS A 15 19.03 13.15 -8.50
CA LYS A 15 20.02 14.19 -8.13
C LYS A 15 21.03 13.72 -7.10
N ILE A 16 20.57 13.00 -6.07
CA ILE A 16 21.41 12.64 -4.91
C ILE A 16 21.73 11.16 -4.82
N GLY A 17 21.08 10.32 -5.62
CA GLY A 17 21.22 8.87 -5.61
C GLY A 17 20.22 8.17 -4.66
N LEU A 18 20.06 6.86 -4.87
CA LEU A 18 19.08 6.06 -4.12
C LEU A 18 19.45 5.87 -2.65
N GLU A 19 20.68 5.46 -2.39
CA GLU A 19 21.14 5.10 -1.04
C GLU A 19 21.27 6.33 -0.15
N HIS A 20 21.74 7.45 -0.69
CA HIS A 20 21.75 8.73 0.03
C HIS A 20 20.33 9.19 0.36
N LEU A 21 19.39 9.09 -0.62
CA LEU A 21 18.01 9.49 -0.39
C LEU A 21 17.33 8.59 0.66
N PHE A 22 17.60 7.29 0.65
CA PHE A 22 17.11 6.39 1.71
C PHE A 22 17.70 6.75 3.08
N THR A 23 18.99 7.08 3.16
CA THR A 23 19.61 7.52 4.42
C THR A 23 18.96 8.80 4.95
N TYR A 24 18.79 9.82 4.10
CA TYR A 24 18.12 11.07 4.52
C TYR A 24 16.66 10.82 4.91
N SER A 25 15.95 9.95 4.19
CA SER A 25 14.58 9.59 4.53
C SER A 25 14.49 8.86 5.88
N LEU A 26 15.45 7.98 6.23
CA LEU A 26 15.52 7.33 7.54
C LEU A 26 15.82 8.32 8.66
N ILE A 27 16.69 9.30 8.43
CA ILE A 27 16.96 10.38 9.38
C ILE A 27 15.68 11.19 9.63
N VAL A 28 15.01 11.63 8.56
CA VAL A 28 13.76 12.41 8.64
C VAL A 28 12.66 11.59 9.32
N LEU A 29 12.55 10.30 9.01
CA LEU A 29 11.61 9.37 9.64
C LEU A 29 11.82 9.28 11.15
N THR A 30 13.08 9.08 11.56
CA THR A 30 13.45 8.97 12.98
C THR A 30 13.19 10.27 13.71
N MET A 31 13.64 11.41 13.18
CA MET A 31 13.38 12.74 13.75
C MET A 31 11.87 13.03 13.82
N GLY A 32 11.15 12.76 12.72
CA GLY A 32 9.69 12.91 12.65
C GLY A 32 8.96 12.07 13.70
N SER A 33 9.46 10.85 13.99
CA SER A 33 8.89 10.00 15.03
C SER A 33 9.11 10.59 16.42
N VAL A 34 10.34 11.03 16.74
CA VAL A 34 10.69 11.57 18.06
C VAL A 34 9.96 12.87 18.38
N ILE A 35 9.87 13.82 17.43
CA ILE A 35 9.27 15.13 17.71
C ILE A 35 7.77 15.08 18.05
N ARG A 36 7.09 13.99 17.74
CA ARG A 36 5.66 13.80 18.00
C ARG A 36 5.28 13.78 19.48
N ILE A 37 6.22 13.54 20.38
CA ILE A 37 5.96 13.40 21.82
C ILE A 37 5.86 14.75 22.56
N PHE A 38 6.30 15.85 21.96
CA PHE A 38 6.44 17.13 22.66
C PHE A 38 5.11 17.90 22.76
N ASN A 39 4.50 18.24 21.65
CA ASN A 39 3.26 19.01 21.61
C ASN A 39 2.42 18.72 20.35
N LEU A 40 1.19 19.25 20.32
CA LEU A 40 0.24 19.00 19.23
C LEU A 40 0.74 19.49 17.84
N PRO A 41 1.29 20.71 17.67
CA PRO A 41 1.87 21.14 16.40
C PRO A 41 3.00 20.22 15.90
N LEU A 42 3.89 19.81 16.81
CA LEU A 42 4.98 18.88 16.48
C LEU A 42 4.50 17.46 16.20
N LEU A 43 3.38 17.03 16.79
CA LEU A 43 2.73 15.76 16.43
C LEU A 43 2.28 15.77 14.97
N TYR A 44 1.65 16.86 14.50
CA TYR A 44 1.28 16.98 13.09
C TYR A 44 2.49 17.09 12.16
N LEU A 45 3.47 17.91 12.52
CA LEU A 45 4.70 18.05 11.74
C LEU A 45 5.46 16.72 11.65
N GLY A 46 5.63 16.02 12.76
CA GLY A 46 6.28 14.71 12.79
C GLY A 46 5.55 13.68 11.95
N THR A 47 4.21 13.67 12.00
CA THR A 47 3.39 12.80 11.15
C THR A 47 3.56 13.13 9.66
N LEU A 48 3.71 14.42 9.31
CA LEU A 48 4.03 14.87 7.96
C LEU A 48 5.38 14.35 7.50
N LEU A 49 6.40 14.49 8.32
CA LEU A 49 7.76 14.02 8.01
C LEU A 49 7.84 12.50 7.86
N ILE A 50 7.16 11.75 8.73
CA ILE A 50 7.03 10.28 8.62
C ILE A 50 6.36 9.91 7.30
N GLY A 51 5.23 10.55 6.97
CA GLY A 51 4.52 10.30 5.73
C GLY A 51 5.36 10.58 4.49
N ALA A 52 6.12 11.68 4.49
CA ALA A 52 7.03 12.01 3.39
C ALA A 52 8.13 10.94 3.21
N SER A 53 8.73 10.49 4.31
CA SER A 53 9.77 9.46 4.29
C SER A 53 9.25 8.12 3.79
N ILE A 54 8.08 7.68 4.27
CA ILE A 54 7.45 6.43 3.82
C ILE A 54 7.10 6.51 2.33
N ALA A 55 6.66 7.68 1.83
CA ALA A 55 6.40 7.87 0.40
C ALA A 55 7.64 7.62 -0.45
N VAL A 56 8.81 8.09 0.00
CA VAL A 56 10.09 7.85 -0.69
C VAL A 56 10.38 6.34 -0.76
N PHE A 57 10.25 5.61 0.34
CA PHE A 57 10.50 4.16 0.33
C PHE A 57 9.52 3.43 -0.59
N ASN A 58 8.24 3.68 -0.49
CA ASN A 58 7.23 3.00 -1.31
C ASN A 58 7.44 3.24 -2.82
N VAL A 59 7.86 4.44 -3.21
CA VAL A 59 8.12 4.77 -4.62
C VAL A 59 9.42 4.14 -5.13
N LEU A 60 10.47 4.15 -4.33
CA LEU A 60 11.81 3.82 -4.80
C LEU A 60 12.25 2.39 -4.52
N LEU A 61 11.63 1.66 -3.57
CA LEU A 61 11.97 0.26 -3.30
C LEU A 61 11.82 -0.64 -4.54
N PRO A 62 10.74 -0.59 -5.32
CA PRO A 62 10.64 -1.36 -6.56
C PRO A 62 11.76 -1.04 -7.55
N SER A 63 12.14 0.24 -7.67
CA SER A 63 13.23 0.70 -8.52
C SER A 63 14.60 0.20 -8.03
N ALA A 64 14.84 0.26 -6.72
CA ALA A 64 16.07 -0.25 -6.10
C ALA A 64 16.22 -1.77 -6.29
N ILE A 65 15.14 -2.53 -6.18
CA ILE A 65 15.13 -3.98 -6.44
C ILE A 65 15.48 -4.24 -7.90
N GLN A 66 14.87 -3.53 -8.83
CA GLN A 66 15.13 -3.69 -10.25
C GLN A 66 16.57 -3.31 -10.62
N ALA A 67 17.12 -2.26 -10.01
CA ALA A 67 18.48 -1.79 -10.27
C ALA A 67 19.54 -2.80 -9.80
N ASN A 68 19.38 -3.35 -8.59
CA ASN A 68 20.40 -4.19 -7.96
C ASN A 68 20.21 -5.69 -8.22
N HIS A 69 18.97 -6.15 -8.37
CA HIS A 69 18.65 -7.59 -8.49
C HIS A 69 17.50 -7.86 -9.46
N PRO A 70 17.64 -7.57 -10.77
CA PRO A 70 16.54 -7.70 -11.74
C PRO A 70 16.04 -9.13 -11.91
N GLN A 71 16.87 -10.15 -11.60
CA GLN A 71 16.50 -11.57 -11.70
C GLN A 71 15.74 -12.08 -10.46
N LYS A 72 15.71 -11.31 -9.36
CA LYS A 72 15.11 -11.71 -8.06
C LYS A 72 13.96 -10.82 -7.63
N ILE A 73 13.32 -10.10 -8.57
CA ILE A 73 12.26 -9.12 -8.28
C ILE A 73 11.16 -9.73 -7.40
N GLY A 74 10.59 -10.87 -7.81
CA GLY A 74 9.51 -11.52 -7.06
C GLY A 74 9.92 -11.88 -5.64
N PHE A 75 11.09 -12.48 -5.45
CA PHE A 75 11.60 -12.89 -4.15
C PHE A 75 11.87 -11.70 -3.21
N LEU A 76 12.56 -10.66 -3.70
CA LEU A 76 12.87 -9.48 -2.89
C LEU A 76 11.61 -8.65 -2.59
N THR A 77 10.67 -8.57 -3.53
CA THR A 77 9.36 -7.96 -3.29
C THR A 77 8.60 -8.74 -2.21
N THR A 78 8.63 -10.07 -2.24
CA THR A 78 8.07 -10.91 -1.17
C THR A 78 8.67 -10.54 0.19
N ILE A 79 10.00 -10.47 0.29
CA ILE A 79 10.67 -10.14 1.56
C ILE A 79 10.18 -8.79 2.10
N TYR A 80 10.24 -7.72 1.29
CA TYR A 80 9.92 -6.41 1.83
C TYR A 80 8.42 -6.25 2.15
N VAL A 81 7.52 -6.75 1.31
CA VAL A 81 6.07 -6.64 1.58
C VAL A 81 5.67 -7.50 2.79
N THR A 82 6.24 -8.70 2.92
CA THR A 82 6.00 -9.54 4.10
C THR A 82 6.55 -8.89 5.37
N SER A 83 7.75 -8.30 5.30
CA SER A 83 8.32 -7.57 6.43
C SER A 83 7.44 -6.40 6.85
N MET A 84 6.84 -5.65 5.89
CA MET A 84 5.86 -4.61 6.19
C MET A 84 4.64 -5.17 6.96
N GLY A 85 4.06 -6.28 6.48
CA GLY A 85 2.92 -6.94 7.12
C GLY A 85 3.24 -7.44 8.52
N VAL A 86 4.34 -8.16 8.70
CA VAL A 86 4.80 -8.67 10.00
C VAL A 86 5.08 -7.53 10.98
N THR A 87 5.79 -6.50 10.55
CA THR A 87 6.10 -5.35 11.39
C THR A 87 4.83 -4.61 11.81
N THR A 88 3.87 -4.45 10.91
CA THR A 88 2.57 -3.84 11.21
C THR A 88 1.80 -4.68 12.24
N ALA A 89 1.76 -6.00 12.07
CA ALA A 89 1.10 -6.90 13.02
C ALA A 89 1.75 -6.86 14.41
N LEU A 90 3.08 -6.90 14.47
CA LEU A 90 3.83 -6.80 15.72
C LEU A 90 3.61 -5.43 16.41
N ALA A 91 3.67 -4.33 15.66
CA ALA A 91 3.43 -3.00 16.20
C ALA A 91 2.00 -2.86 16.75
N SER A 92 1.02 -3.39 16.05
CA SER A 92 -0.39 -3.40 16.50
C SER A 92 -0.57 -4.23 17.77
N TYR A 93 -0.01 -5.44 17.80
CA TYR A 93 -0.07 -6.33 18.96
C TYR A 93 0.60 -5.72 20.20
N LEU A 94 1.77 -5.12 20.04
CA LEU A 94 2.55 -4.56 21.15
C LEU A 94 2.06 -3.18 21.58
N SER A 95 1.24 -2.49 20.78
CA SER A 95 0.82 -1.11 21.05
C SER A 95 0.07 -0.96 22.36
N VAL A 96 -0.88 -1.84 22.66
CA VAL A 96 -1.68 -1.80 23.89
C VAL A 96 -0.84 -2.15 25.11
N PRO A 97 -0.13 -3.30 25.18
CA PRO A 97 0.73 -3.64 26.30
C PRO A 97 1.78 -2.56 26.63
N ILE A 98 2.49 -2.02 25.62
CA ILE A 98 3.50 -0.99 25.83
C ILE A 98 2.85 0.30 26.33
N THR A 99 1.72 0.71 25.75
CA THR A 99 1.04 1.93 26.17
C THR A 99 0.50 1.83 27.59
N GLN A 100 0.00 0.67 28.00
CA GLN A 100 -0.45 0.42 29.39
C GLN A 100 0.72 0.39 30.39
N ALA A 101 1.85 -0.20 29.99
CA ALA A 101 3.03 -0.29 30.86
C ALA A 101 3.78 1.04 30.99
N THR A 102 3.71 1.92 29.99
CA THR A 102 4.46 3.18 29.96
C THR A 102 3.54 4.40 29.73
N SER A 103 3.23 4.69 28.48
CA SER A 103 2.31 5.72 28.00
C SER A 103 2.27 5.68 26.47
N TRP A 104 1.37 6.46 25.84
CA TRP A 104 1.41 6.67 24.39
C TRP A 104 2.75 7.27 23.89
N LYS A 105 3.41 8.11 24.70
CA LYS A 105 4.76 8.64 24.41
C LYS A 105 5.81 7.53 24.43
N GLY A 106 5.71 6.61 25.39
CA GLY A 106 6.61 5.46 25.49
C GLY A 106 6.48 4.55 24.26
N MET A 107 5.26 4.31 23.77
CA MET A 107 5.05 3.56 22.52
C MET A 107 5.69 4.25 21.32
N ILE A 108 5.55 5.59 21.20
CA ILE A 108 6.21 6.35 20.11
C ILE A 108 7.73 6.25 20.23
N LEU A 109 8.31 6.32 21.43
CA LEU A 109 9.75 6.19 21.63
C LEU A 109 10.25 4.79 21.26
N CYS A 110 9.51 3.73 21.57
CA CYS A 110 9.83 2.38 21.12
C CYS A 110 9.87 2.28 19.57
N LEU A 111 8.88 2.84 18.89
CA LEU A 111 8.88 2.90 17.42
C LEU A 111 10.04 3.74 16.88
N SER A 112 10.38 4.86 17.54
CA SER A 112 11.50 5.71 17.16
C SER A 112 12.84 4.99 17.33
N LEU A 113 12.97 4.15 18.35
CA LEU A 113 14.15 3.30 18.55
C LEU A 113 14.31 2.29 17.41
N VAL A 114 13.23 1.66 16.97
CA VAL A 114 13.25 0.76 15.79
C VAL A 114 13.70 1.51 14.54
N CYS A 115 13.20 2.73 14.32
CA CYS A 115 13.64 3.57 13.19
C CYS A 115 15.14 3.92 13.29
N LEU A 116 15.62 4.24 14.49
CA LEU A 116 17.05 4.53 14.73
C LEU A 116 17.93 3.31 14.48
N LEU A 117 17.54 2.14 14.98
CA LEU A 117 18.26 0.88 14.72
C LEU A 117 18.31 0.55 13.23
N THR A 118 17.22 0.79 12.52
CA THR A 118 17.14 0.62 11.05
C THR A 118 18.10 1.59 10.35
N LEU A 119 18.16 2.86 10.78
CA LEU A 119 19.09 3.85 10.26
C LEU A 119 20.54 3.40 10.48
N VAL A 120 20.89 2.97 11.68
CA VAL A 120 22.24 2.49 12.00
C VAL A 120 22.62 1.27 11.16
N ALA A 121 21.69 0.30 11.00
CA ALA A 121 21.90 -0.87 10.16
C ALA A 121 22.05 -0.51 8.67
N TRP A 122 21.42 0.58 8.22
CA TRP A 122 21.49 1.05 6.85
C TRP A 122 22.76 1.84 6.52
N LEU A 123 23.40 2.50 7.51
CA LEU A 123 24.54 3.41 7.29
C LEU A 123 25.68 2.85 6.42
N PRO A 124 26.05 1.56 6.48
CA PRO A 124 27.09 1.01 5.59
C PRO A 124 26.74 1.18 4.11
N ASN A 125 25.45 1.12 3.74
CA ASN A 125 24.98 1.26 2.35
C ASN A 125 25.12 2.70 1.82
N HIS A 126 25.27 3.70 2.70
CA HIS A 126 25.50 5.08 2.30
C HIS A 126 26.76 5.26 1.45
N ARG A 127 27.74 4.37 1.60
CA ARG A 127 28.99 4.40 0.81
C ARG A 127 28.84 3.90 -0.62
N HIS A 128 27.75 3.20 -0.95
CA HIS A 128 27.48 2.56 -2.25
C HIS A 128 26.33 3.28 -2.96
N ASN A 129 26.54 4.56 -3.30
CA ASN A 129 25.45 5.36 -3.86
C ASN A 129 25.27 5.12 -5.37
N HIS A 130 24.10 4.66 -5.79
CA HIS A 130 23.71 4.47 -7.17
C HIS A 130 22.79 5.60 -7.63
N PHE A 131 23.24 6.35 -8.64
CA PHE A 131 22.40 7.34 -9.27
C PHE A 131 21.41 6.65 -10.22
N LEU A 132 20.15 6.99 -10.13
CA LEU A 132 19.22 6.69 -11.21
C LEU A 132 19.64 7.57 -12.40
N LYS A 133 20.48 7.01 -13.30
CA LYS A 133 20.93 7.73 -14.50
C LYS A 133 19.71 8.10 -15.31
N GLY A 134 19.37 9.38 -15.33
CA GLY A 134 18.46 9.89 -16.34
C GLY A 134 19.02 9.48 -17.69
N SER A 135 18.22 8.88 -18.56
CA SER A 135 18.65 8.51 -19.92
C SER A 135 19.34 9.71 -20.56
N GLU A 136 20.68 9.65 -20.72
CA GLU A 136 21.50 10.73 -21.31
C GLU A 136 21.17 10.99 -22.79
N LYS A 137 20.47 10.08 -23.43
CA LYS A 137 19.79 10.41 -24.68
C LYS A 137 18.63 11.33 -24.33
N LYS A 138 18.63 12.55 -24.89
CA LYS A 138 17.45 13.41 -25.05
C LYS A 138 16.34 12.62 -25.78
N GLN A 139 15.83 11.54 -25.15
CA GLN A 139 14.54 11.01 -25.53
C GLN A 139 13.58 12.18 -25.32
N LYS A 140 12.99 12.66 -26.42
CA LYS A 140 11.83 13.54 -26.38
C LYS A 140 11.07 13.17 -25.13
N LYS A 141 10.78 14.13 -24.26
CA LYS A 141 9.90 13.92 -23.10
C LYS A 141 8.61 13.31 -23.65
N GLU A 142 8.60 12.00 -23.84
CA GLU A 142 7.37 11.29 -24.14
C GLU A 142 6.46 11.61 -22.98
N ASN A 143 5.32 12.17 -23.32
CA ASN A 143 4.35 12.57 -22.33
C ASN A 143 3.76 11.25 -21.77
N ILE A 144 4.43 10.70 -20.74
CA ILE A 144 4.10 9.40 -20.11
C ILE A 144 2.60 9.29 -19.83
N LEU A 145 1.95 10.41 -19.55
CA LEU A 145 0.50 10.50 -19.33
C LEU A 145 -0.35 10.32 -20.61
N LYS A 146 0.25 10.27 -21.79
CA LYS A 146 -0.47 9.91 -23.04
C LYS A 146 -0.64 8.39 -23.17
N ASN A 147 0.14 7.60 -22.45
CA ASN A 147 0.04 6.14 -22.49
C ASN A 147 -1.16 5.67 -21.67
N LYS A 148 -2.10 4.95 -22.32
CA LYS A 148 -3.31 4.39 -21.68
C LYS A 148 -2.98 3.36 -20.59
N GLU A 149 -1.90 2.62 -20.76
CA GLU A 149 -1.45 1.60 -19.80
C GLU A 149 -0.92 2.22 -18.51
N VAL A 150 -0.33 3.42 -18.60
CA VAL A 150 0.05 4.22 -17.41
C VAL A 150 -1.20 4.63 -16.63
N TRP A 151 -2.26 5.04 -17.30
CA TRP A 151 -3.52 5.32 -16.63
C TRP A 151 -4.14 4.07 -16.02
N ALA A 152 -4.06 2.92 -16.70
CA ALA A 152 -4.57 1.67 -16.16
C ALA A 152 -3.89 1.30 -14.82
N ILE A 153 -2.56 1.44 -14.71
CA ILE A 153 -1.85 1.13 -13.46
C ILE A 153 -2.11 2.19 -12.36
N ILE A 154 -2.31 3.47 -12.72
CA ILE A 154 -2.69 4.52 -11.79
C ILE A 154 -4.10 4.25 -11.22
N VAL A 155 -5.05 3.93 -12.07
CA VAL A 155 -6.44 3.62 -11.69
C VAL A 155 -6.48 2.35 -10.86
N PHE A 156 -5.81 1.27 -11.30
CA PHE A 156 -5.72 0.02 -10.55
C PHE A 156 -5.16 0.23 -9.14
N GLY A 157 -3.99 0.86 -9.03
CA GLY A 157 -3.33 1.09 -7.74
C GLY A 157 -4.11 2.05 -6.84
N GLY A 158 -4.76 3.05 -7.43
CA GLY A 158 -5.60 4.01 -6.71
C GLY A 158 -6.86 3.40 -6.15
N LEU A 159 -7.58 2.64 -6.96
CA LEU A 159 -8.84 1.99 -6.53
C LEU A 159 -8.56 0.84 -5.55
N GLN A 160 -7.45 0.10 -5.73
CA GLN A 160 -7.00 -0.91 -4.77
C GLN A 160 -6.71 -0.28 -3.39
N SER A 161 -6.00 0.84 -3.36
CA SER A 161 -5.72 1.55 -2.11
C SER A 161 -6.99 2.13 -1.49
N LEU A 162 -7.88 2.70 -2.29
CA LEU A 162 -9.19 3.19 -1.84
C LEU A 162 -10.00 2.06 -1.19
N LEU A 163 -10.10 0.91 -1.88
CA LEU A 163 -10.82 -0.25 -1.37
C LEU A 163 -10.23 -0.74 -0.04
N PHE A 164 -8.90 -0.85 0.05
CA PHE A 164 -8.21 -1.28 1.27
C PHE A 164 -8.48 -0.35 2.45
N TYR A 165 -8.21 0.96 2.30
CA TYR A 165 -8.39 1.91 3.40
C TYR A 165 -9.85 2.11 3.79
N THR A 166 -10.79 2.07 2.83
CA THR A 166 -12.22 2.16 3.11
C THR A 166 -12.70 0.93 3.88
N SER A 167 -12.30 -0.27 3.44
CA SER A 167 -12.65 -1.53 4.10
C SER A 167 -12.07 -1.59 5.51
N MET A 168 -10.79 -1.28 5.68
CA MET A 168 -10.12 -1.27 6.99
C MET A 168 -10.79 -0.33 7.98
N THR A 169 -11.31 0.81 7.50
CA THR A 169 -11.95 1.82 8.35
C THR A 169 -13.39 1.45 8.71
N TRP A 170 -14.17 0.98 7.75
CA TRP A 170 -15.61 0.92 7.90
C TRP A 170 -16.19 -0.49 8.11
N LEU A 171 -15.51 -1.57 7.70
CA LEU A 171 -16.03 -2.92 7.91
C LEU A 171 -16.34 -3.24 9.39
N PRO A 172 -15.48 -2.89 10.37
CA PRO A 172 -15.80 -3.11 11.77
C PRO A 172 -17.06 -2.34 12.22
N THR A 173 -17.20 -1.08 11.78
CA THR A 173 -18.37 -0.25 12.11
C THR A 173 -19.66 -0.81 11.48
N MET A 174 -19.58 -1.30 10.25
CA MET A 174 -20.72 -1.94 9.57
C MET A 174 -21.14 -3.23 10.32
N ALA A 175 -20.19 -4.03 10.78
CA ALA A 175 -20.46 -5.23 11.56
C ALA A 175 -21.17 -4.91 12.90
N ILE A 176 -20.72 -3.86 13.60
CA ILE A 176 -21.37 -3.37 14.81
C ILE A 176 -22.79 -2.86 14.49
N SER A 177 -22.96 -2.10 13.41
CA SER A 177 -24.28 -1.61 12.97
C SER A 177 -25.24 -2.74 12.62
N ALA A 178 -24.74 -3.91 12.21
CA ALA A 178 -25.52 -5.12 11.95
C ALA A 178 -25.87 -5.93 13.22
N GLY A 179 -25.33 -5.53 14.38
CA GLY A 179 -25.63 -6.13 15.68
C GLY A 179 -24.55 -7.03 16.27
N LEU A 180 -23.32 -7.03 15.73
CA LEU A 180 -22.19 -7.71 16.34
C LEU A 180 -21.65 -6.91 17.54
N SER A 181 -21.00 -7.63 18.46
CA SER A 181 -20.32 -7.00 19.60
C SER A 181 -19.06 -6.23 19.13
N HIS A 182 -18.61 -5.24 19.91
CA HIS A 182 -17.35 -4.55 19.68
C HIS A 182 -16.15 -5.51 19.69
N THR A 183 -16.20 -6.56 20.51
CA THR A 183 -15.17 -7.60 20.58
C THR A 183 -15.09 -8.39 19.27
N ASP A 184 -16.24 -8.81 18.74
CA ASP A 184 -16.31 -9.54 17.46
C ASP A 184 -15.82 -8.68 16.29
N ALA A 185 -16.23 -7.41 16.26
CA ALA A 185 -15.78 -6.48 15.22
C ALA A 185 -14.24 -6.24 15.29
N GLY A 186 -13.68 -6.13 16.49
CA GLY A 186 -12.24 -6.04 16.70
C GLY A 186 -11.50 -7.31 16.26
N LEU A 187 -12.04 -8.49 16.53
CA LEU A 187 -11.50 -9.76 16.07
C LEU A 187 -11.51 -9.85 14.53
N LEU A 188 -12.61 -9.46 13.90
CA LEU A 188 -12.74 -9.44 12.45
C LEU A 188 -11.72 -8.48 11.80
N ALA A 189 -11.50 -7.29 12.37
CA ALA A 189 -10.49 -6.34 11.92
C ALA A 189 -9.06 -6.91 12.03
N SER A 190 -8.78 -7.67 13.08
CA SER A 190 -7.51 -8.37 13.28
C SER A 190 -7.31 -9.46 12.23
N ILE A 191 -8.34 -10.26 11.94
CA ILE A 191 -8.31 -11.29 10.89
C ILE A 191 -8.10 -10.65 9.52
N PHE A 192 -8.78 -9.55 9.21
CA PHE A 192 -8.59 -8.81 7.96
C PHE A 192 -7.14 -8.37 7.78
N SER A 193 -6.48 -7.93 8.84
CA SER A 193 -5.07 -7.54 8.80
C SER A 193 -4.14 -8.74 8.66
N LEU A 194 -4.39 -9.84 9.37
CA LEU A 194 -3.56 -11.05 9.37
C LEU A 194 -3.57 -11.78 8.02
N ILE A 195 -4.67 -11.72 7.27
CA ILE A 195 -4.77 -12.35 5.95
C ILE A 195 -3.76 -11.76 4.95
N SER A 196 -3.23 -10.56 5.21
CA SER A 196 -2.20 -9.96 4.36
C SER A 196 -0.88 -10.74 4.35
N ILE A 197 -0.56 -11.47 5.43
CA ILE A 197 0.72 -12.17 5.58
C ILE A 197 0.89 -13.27 4.53
N PRO A 198 -0.01 -14.27 4.40
CA PRO A 198 0.17 -15.32 3.39
C PRO A 198 0.19 -14.79 1.95
N PHE A 199 -0.60 -13.77 1.65
CA PHE A 199 -0.60 -13.18 0.31
C PHE A 199 0.65 -12.37 0.01
N SER A 200 1.18 -11.61 0.97
CA SER A 200 2.45 -10.91 0.81
C SER A 200 3.63 -11.87 0.61
N MET A 201 3.59 -13.05 1.23
CA MET A 201 4.60 -14.09 1.07
C MET A 201 4.54 -14.80 -0.29
N THR A 202 3.37 -14.95 -0.89
CA THR A 202 3.17 -15.82 -2.05
C THR A 202 2.98 -15.06 -3.36
N ILE A 203 2.17 -14.01 -3.38
CA ILE A 203 1.76 -13.32 -4.61
C ILE A 203 2.94 -12.74 -5.42
N PRO A 204 3.96 -12.07 -4.83
CA PRO A 204 5.05 -11.52 -5.63
C PRO A 204 5.84 -12.61 -6.37
N SER A 205 6.11 -13.73 -5.69
CA SER A 205 6.83 -14.86 -6.28
C SER A 205 5.98 -15.57 -7.33
N LEU A 206 4.69 -15.79 -7.08
CA LEU A 206 3.76 -16.38 -8.04
C LEU A 206 3.61 -15.50 -9.29
N THR A 207 3.51 -14.18 -9.13
CA THR A 207 3.38 -13.23 -10.24
C THR A 207 4.52 -13.37 -11.26
N THR A 208 5.74 -13.61 -10.78
CA THR A 208 6.93 -13.73 -11.65
C THR A 208 7.17 -15.13 -12.20
N ARG A 209 6.59 -16.16 -11.59
CA ARG A 209 6.82 -17.57 -11.97
C ARG A 209 5.70 -18.18 -12.79
N LEU A 210 4.46 -17.73 -12.59
CA LEU A 210 3.31 -18.27 -13.29
C LEU A 210 3.29 -17.86 -14.76
N SER A 211 2.82 -18.77 -15.62
CA SER A 211 2.50 -18.45 -17.01
C SER A 211 1.34 -17.43 -17.05
N ASN A 212 1.22 -16.69 -18.15
CA ASN A 212 0.18 -15.69 -18.32
C ASN A 212 -1.22 -16.23 -18.02
N ARG A 213 -1.54 -17.44 -18.49
CA ARG A 213 -2.85 -18.09 -18.27
C ARG A 213 -3.11 -18.36 -16.77
N HIS A 214 -2.16 -18.97 -16.08
CA HIS A 214 -2.32 -19.30 -14.65
C HIS A 214 -2.37 -18.04 -13.78
N ARG A 215 -1.58 -17.01 -14.13
CA ARG A 215 -1.62 -15.71 -13.46
C ARG A 215 -2.98 -15.04 -13.64
N GLN A 216 -3.55 -15.05 -14.83
CA GLN A 216 -4.89 -14.50 -15.08
C GLN A 216 -5.97 -15.25 -14.31
N ILE A 217 -5.90 -16.59 -14.22
CA ILE A 217 -6.83 -17.37 -13.38
C ILE A 217 -6.71 -16.95 -11.92
N MET A 218 -5.49 -16.85 -11.39
CA MET A 218 -5.24 -16.39 -10.02
C MET A 218 -5.86 -15.01 -9.77
N LEU A 219 -5.62 -14.04 -10.66
CA LEU A 219 -6.16 -12.69 -10.54
C LEU A 219 -7.69 -12.66 -10.66
N THR A 220 -8.27 -13.49 -11.51
CA THR A 220 -9.73 -13.62 -11.64
C THR A 220 -10.35 -14.13 -10.35
N VAL A 221 -9.79 -15.19 -9.76
CA VAL A 221 -10.29 -15.76 -8.50
C VAL A 221 -10.22 -14.73 -7.37
N ILE A 222 -9.11 -13.99 -7.28
CA ILE A 222 -8.91 -12.94 -6.28
C ILE A 222 -9.93 -11.81 -6.46
N SER A 223 -10.14 -11.33 -7.69
CA SER A 223 -11.10 -10.26 -7.98
C SER A 223 -12.54 -10.69 -7.71
N LEU A 224 -12.92 -11.91 -8.12
CA LEU A 224 -14.25 -12.46 -7.83
C LEU A 224 -14.50 -12.63 -6.33
N ALA A 225 -13.48 -13.01 -5.57
CA ALA A 225 -13.57 -13.07 -4.10
C ALA A 225 -13.86 -11.68 -3.52
N GLY A 226 -13.16 -10.63 -3.96
CA GLY A 226 -13.42 -9.25 -3.56
C GLY A 226 -14.85 -8.81 -3.87
N MET A 227 -15.28 -8.99 -5.12
CA MET A 227 -16.65 -8.66 -5.55
C MET A 227 -17.71 -9.37 -4.73
N LEU A 228 -17.54 -10.67 -4.49
CA LEU A 228 -18.48 -11.47 -3.69
C LEU A 228 -18.51 -10.96 -2.24
N GLY A 229 -17.35 -10.70 -1.63
CA GLY A 229 -17.27 -10.17 -0.28
C GLY A 229 -17.94 -8.80 -0.14
N ILE A 230 -17.76 -7.89 -1.11
CA ILE A 230 -18.43 -6.59 -1.11
C ILE A 230 -19.93 -6.76 -1.34
N ALA A 231 -20.35 -7.66 -2.23
CA ALA A 231 -21.78 -7.93 -2.48
C ALA A 231 -22.50 -8.48 -1.24
N MET A 232 -21.82 -9.27 -0.41
CA MET A 232 -22.37 -9.71 0.88
C MET A 232 -22.74 -8.54 1.79
N LEU A 233 -22.04 -7.41 1.75
CA LEU A 233 -22.35 -6.25 2.58
C LEU A 233 -23.71 -5.59 2.26
N LEU A 234 -24.34 -5.92 1.10
CA LEU A 234 -25.69 -5.45 0.75
C LEU A 234 -26.78 -6.11 1.63
N TYR A 235 -26.50 -7.28 2.19
CA TYR A 235 -27.44 -8.06 3.00
C TYR A 235 -26.81 -8.40 4.37
N PRO A 236 -26.61 -7.40 5.25
CA PRO A 236 -25.92 -7.63 6.52
C PRO A 236 -26.69 -8.61 7.41
N SER A 237 -25.96 -9.54 8.01
CA SER A 237 -26.47 -10.55 8.93
C SER A 237 -25.96 -10.29 10.35
N LYS A 238 -26.66 -10.76 11.37
CA LYS A 238 -26.19 -10.78 12.77
C LYS A 238 -25.17 -11.90 13.05
N SER A 239 -24.89 -12.77 12.07
CA SER A 239 -24.00 -13.91 12.25
C SER A 239 -22.53 -13.49 12.16
N PHE A 240 -21.73 -13.83 13.14
CA PHE A 240 -20.28 -13.66 13.13
C PHE A 240 -19.64 -14.38 11.92
N LEU A 241 -20.07 -15.61 11.63
CA LEU A 241 -19.53 -16.39 10.51
C LEU A 241 -19.76 -15.70 9.16
N TYR A 242 -20.91 -15.04 8.99
CA TYR A 242 -21.20 -14.27 7.79
C TYR A 242 -20.17 -13.12 7.60
N TRP A 243 -19.93 -12.36 8.65
CA TRP A 243 -18.95 -11.27 8.62
C TRP A 243 -17.52 -11.77 8.49
N LEU A 244 -17.20 -12.91 9.09
CA LEU A 244 -15.90 -13.56 8.92
C LEU A 244 -15.65 -13.90 7.44
N VAL A 245 -16.61 -14.52 6.76
CA VAL A 245 -16.50 -14.84 5.33
C VAL A 245 -16.35 -13.57 4.50
N ALA A 246 -17.14 -12.53 4.76
CA ALA A 246 -17.03 -11.26 4.06
C ALA A 246 -15.64 -10.61 4.25
N HIS A 247 -15.11 -10.58 5.49
CA HIS A 247 -13.77 -10.06 5.79
C HIS A 247 -12.67 -10.88 5.11
N LEU A 248 -12.78 -12.20 5.07
CA LEU A 248 -11.83 -13.08 4.40
C LEU A 248 -11.82 -12.84 2.88
N LEU A 249 -12.99 -12.69 2.26
CA LEU A 249 -13.11 -12.47 0.83
C LEU A 249 -12.57 -11.08 0.41
N ILE A 250 -13.01 -10.02 1.07
CA ILE A 250 -12.53 -8.66 0.81
C ILE A 250 -11.03 -8.55 1.16
N GLY A 251 -10.63 -9.12 2.31
CA GLY A 251 -9.24 -9.13 2.77
C GLY A 251 -8.31 -9.85 1.79
N THR A 252 -8.77 -10.94 1.17
CA THR A 252 -8.02 -11.65 0.11
C THR A 252 -7.74 -10.72 -1.07
N ALA A 253 -8.74 -10.03 -1.60
CA ALA A 253 -8.56 -9.11 -2.71
C ALA A 253 -7.61 -7.96 -2.34
N CYS A 254 -7.88 -7.29 -1.23
CA CYS A 254 -7.04 -6.17 -0.77
C CYS A 254 -5.58 -6.58 -0.53
N SER A 255 -5.36 -7.75 0.09
CA SER A 255 -4.05 -8.22 0.50
C SER A 255 -3.23 -8.84 -0.64
N ALA A 256 -3.88 -9.41 -1.65
CA ALA A 256 -3.20 -10.00 -2.80
C ALA A 256 -2.86 -8.98 -3.89
N LEU A 257 -3.75 -8.02 -4.14
CA LEU A 257 -3.60 -7.09 -5.26
C LEU A 257 -2.53 -6.00 -5.01
N PHE A 258 -2.27 -5.64 -3.76
CA PHE A 258 -1.19 -4.70 -3.44
C PHE A 258 0.21 -5.27 -3.72
N PRO A 259 0.60 -6.47 -3.24
CA PRO A 259 1.86 -7.09 -3.62
C PRO A 259 2.01 -7.31 -5.13
N TYR A 260 0.92 -7.67 -5.82
CA TYR A 260 0.90 -7.77 -7.28
C TYR A 260 1.25 -6.43 -7.94
N LEU A 261 0.64 -5.32 -7.51
CA LEU A 261 0.93 -3.98 -8.00
C LEU A 261 2.42 -3.62 -7.82
N MET A 262 2.99 -3.93 -6.65
CA MET A 262 4.40 -3.65 -6.36
C MET A 262 5.35 -4.39 -7.31
N VAL A 263 5.05 -5.64 -7.64
CA VAL A 263 5.82 -6.40 -8.65
C VAL A 263 5.64 -5.79 -10.04
N CYS A 264 4.42 -5.38 -10.41
CA CYS A 264 4.15 -4.79 -11.72
C CYS A 264 5.00 -3.53 -11.99
N PHE A 265 5.26 -2.70 -10.99
CA PHE A 265 6.16 -1.55 -11.18
C PHE A 265 7.52 -1.95 -11.72
N SER A 266 8.08 -3.05 -11.23
CA SER A 266 9.41 -3.52 -11.64
C SER A 266 9.39 -4.34 -12.95
N ILE A 267 8.41 -5.24 -13.13
CA ILE A 267 8.40 -6.14 -14.30
C ILE A 267 7.83 -5.48 -15.57
N LYS A 268 7.00 -4.45 -15.43
CA LYS A 268 6.35 -3.75 -16.56
C LYS A 268 7.13 -2.53 -17.05
N THR A 269 8.34 -2.31 -16.56
CA THR A 269 9.22 -1.22 -16.98
C THR A 269 10.56 -1.76 -17.46
N SER A 270 11.22 -0.98 -18.33
CA SER A 270 12.46 -1.39 -18.98
C SER A 270 13.71 -0.92 -18.25
N SER A 271 13.59 -0.01 -17.28
CA SER A 271 14.73 0.48 -16.48
C SER A 271 14.31 0.93 -15.09
N PRO A 272 15.24 0.96 -14.11
CA PRO A 272 14.97 1.43 -12.74
C PRO A 272 14.41 2.86 -12.70
N GLU A 273 14.83 3.75 -13.61
CA GLU A 273 14.32 5.11 -13.70
C GLU A 273 12.84 5.13 -14.08
N LYS A 274 12.46 4.31 -15.07
CA LYS A 274 11.08 4.16 -15.51
C LYS A 274 10.22 3.51 -14.43
N THR A 275 10.78 2.55 -13.66
CA THR A 275 10.12 1.97 -12.49
C THR A 275 9.82 3.04 -11.45
N ALA A 276 10.79 3.89 -11.10
CA ALA A 276 10.61 4.97 -10.16
C ALA A 276 9.58 6.01 -10.65
N GLN A 277 9.58 6.33 -11.95
CA GLN A 277 8.60 7.24 -12.55
C GLN A 277 7.18 6.64 -12.50
N LEU A 278 7.01 5.38 -12.91
CA LEU A 278 5.72 4.71 -12.93
C LEU A 278 5.15 4.54 -11.52
N SER A 279 5.96 4.04 -10.56
CA SER A 279 5.55 3.90 -9.18
C SER A 279 5.23 5.24 -8.52
N GLY A 280 6.03 6.29 -8.80
CA GLY A 280 5.77 7.64 -8.31
C GLY A 280 4.45 8.21 -8.81
N LEU A 281 4.14 8.07 -10.11
CA LEU A 281 2.88 8.53 -10.70
C LEU A 281 1.69 7.71 -10.16
N ALA A 282 1.79 6.39 -10.15
CA ALA A 282 0.73 5.51 -9.69
C ALA A 282 0.41 5.74 -8.22
N GLN A 283 1.42 5.88 -7.37
CA GLN A 283 1.22 6.12 -5.94
C GLN A 283 0.74 7.55 -5.65
N THR A 284 1.17 8.56 -6.43
CA THR A 284 0.63 9.93 -6.32
C THR A 284 -0.87 9.93 -6.59
N GLY A 285 -1.31 9.41 -7.74
CA GLY A 285 -2.73 9.31 -8.08
C GLY A 285 -3.49 8.39 -7.11
N GLY A 286 -2.87 7.27 -6.75
CA GLY A 286 -3.44 6.28 -5.84
C GLY A 286 -3.75 6.82 -4.46
N TYR A 287 -2.82 7.52 -3.84
CA TYR A 287 -3.03 8.07 -2.50
C TYR A 287 -4.00 9.25 -2.45
N ILE A 288 -4.19 9.98 -3.56
CA ILE A 288 -5.28 10.98 -3.66
C ILE A 288 -6.63 10.26 -3.56
N LEU A 289 -6.84 9.22 -4.35
CA LEU A 289 -8.08 8.43 -4.34
C LEU A 289 -8.28 7.74 -2.97
N ALA A 290 -7.23 7.17 -2.41
CA ALA A 290 -7.27 6.51 -1.11
C ALA A 290 -7.63 7.46 0.04
N ALA A 291 -7.20 8.71 -0.01
CA ALA A 291 -7.53 9.71 1.03
C ALA A 291 -9.01 10.12 1.00
N VAL A 292 -9.62 10.08 -0.18
CA VAL A 292 -11.02 10.50 -0.38
C VAL A 292 -12.01 9.38 -0.03
N GLY A 293 -11.63 8.12 -0.28
CA GLY A 293 -12.50 6.95 -0.13
C GLY A 293 -13.19 6.83 1.23
N PRO A 294 -12.43 6.70 2.36
CA PRO A 294 -13.04 6.55 3.68
C PRO A 294 -13.95 7.72 4.06
N THR A 295 -13.58 8.95 3.68
CA THR A 295 -14.35 10.16 3.98
C THR A 295 -15.69 10.16 3.24
N LEU A 296 -15.68 9.89 1.93
CA LEU A 296 -16.90 9.82 1.13
C LEU A 296 -17.82 8.69 1.57
N PHE A 297 -17.25 7.56 1.97
CA PHE A 297 -18.01 6.41 2.45
C PHE A 297 -18.78 6.75 3.74
N GLY A 298 -18.10 7.39 4.71
CA GLY A 298 -18.74 7.86 5.95
C GLY A 298 -19.77 8.97 5.71
N TYR A 299 -19.47 9.91 4.80
CA TYR A 299 -20.42 10.96 4.42
C TYR A 299 -21.68 10.38 3.75
N SER A 300 -21.52 9.37 2.90
CA SER A 300 -22.65 8.65 2.28
C SER A 300 -23.57 8.05 3.34
N PHE A 301 -23.02 7.42 4.39
CA PHE A 301 -23.81 6.88 5.48
C PHE A 301 -24.56 7.98 6.25
N ASN A 302 -23.91 9.10 6.55
CA ASN A 302 -24.55 10.21 7.26
C ASN A 302 -25.70 10.82 6.45
N PHE A 303 -25.60 10.83 5.11
CA PHE A 303 -26.61 11.41 4.25
C PHE A 303 -27.79 10.46 3.99
N PHE A 304 -27.50 9.20 3.70
CA PHE A 304 -28.53 8.19 3.33
C PHE A 304 -29.03 7.38 4.52
N HIS A 305 -28.40 7.47 5.69
CA HIS A 305 -28.66 6.63 6.87
C HIS A 305 -28.62 5.12 6.54
N SER A 306 -27.87 4.75 5.51
CA SER A 306 -27.73 3.38 4.99
C SER A 306 -26.35 3.17 4.39
N TRP A 307 -25.79 1.97 4.55
CA TRP A 307 -24.53 1.57 3.93
C TRP A 307 -24.71 1.18 2.44
N ILE A 308 -25.93 0.87 2.01
CA ILE A 308 -26.21 0.32 0.66
C ILE A 308 -25.65 1.20 -0.47
N PRO A 309 -25.87 2.54 -0.52
CA PRO A 309 -25.35 3.37 -1.60
C PRO A 309 -23.82 3.34 -1.67
N ALA A 310 -23.15 3.37 -0.52
CA ALA A 310 -21.69 3.32 -0.43
C ALA A 310 -21.16 1.94 -0.87
N VAL A 311 -21.82 0.84 -0.49
CA VAL A 311 -21.45 -0.52 -0.91
C VAL A 311 -21.63 -0.71 -2.42
N LEU A 312 -22.72 -0.19 -3.00
CA LEU A 312 -22.91 -0.22 -4.46
C LEU A 312 -21.81 0.56 -5.18
N ALA A 313 -21.40 1.73 -4.65
CA ALA A 313 -20.27 2.47 -5.19
C ALA A 313 -18.96 1.65 -5.10
N LEU A 314 -18.71 0.93 -4.00
CA LEU A 314 -17.54 0.04 -3.87
C LEU A 314 -17.58 -1.09 -4.89
N LEU A 315 -18.73 -1.68 -5.20
CA LEU A 315 -18.85 -2.70 -6.25
C LEU A 315 -18.46 -2.15 -7.62
N VAL A 316 -18.96 -0.96 -7.97
CA VAL A 316 -18.57 -0.29 -9.22
C VAL A 316 -17.07 -0.01 -9.25
N ILE A 317 -16.52 0.47 -8.16
CA ILE A 317 -15.08 0.73 -7.99
C ILE A 317 -14.28 -0.56 -8.19
N ASP A 318 -14.71 -1.68 -7.59
CA ASP A 318 -14.02 -2.97 -7.70
C ASP A 318 -14.08 -3.54 -9.13
N ILE A 319 -15.19 -3.34 -9.84
CA ILE A 319 -15.30 -3.69 -11.27
C ILE A 319 -14.31 -2.87 -12.11
N ILE A 320 -14.26 -1.55 -11.92
CA ILE A 320 -13.33 -0.67 -12.66
C ILE A 320 -11.88 -1.05 -12.32
N MET A 321 -11.59 -1.32 -11.05
CA MET A 321 -10.29 -1.79 -10.58
C MET A 321 -9.89 -3.09 -11.28
N THR A 322 -10.81 -4.05 -11.35
CA THR A 322 -10.58 -5.35 -12.01
C THR A 322 -10.33 -5.20 -13.52
N ILE A 323 -11.08 -4.35 -14.20
CA ILE A 323 -10.83 -4.04 -15.62
C ILE A 323 -9.43 -3.47 -15.80
N SER A 324 -9.06 -2.49 -14.96
CA SER A 324 -7.74 -1.85 -15.00
C SER A 324 -6.61 -2.83 -14.68
N LEU A 325 -6.82 -3.73 -13.71
CA LEU A 325 -5.91 -4.82 -13.36
C LEU A 325 -5.60 -5.70 -14.58
N PHE A 326 -6.63 -6.14 -15.33
CA PHE A 326 -6.41 -6.98 -16.51
C PHE A 326 -5.78 -6.22 -17.67
N MET A 327 -6.01 -4.92 -17.80
CA MET A 327 -5.28 -4.09 -18.78
C MET A 327 -3.79 -4.06 -18.43
N VAL A 328 -3.43 -3.88 -17.16
CA VAL A 328 -2.04 -3.92 -16.69
C VAL A 328 -1.42 -5.30 -16.88
N ASP A 329 -2.15 -6.38 -16.57
CA ASP A 329 -1.62 -7.74 -16.70
C ASP A 329 -1.30 -8.11 -18.15
N LYS A 330 -2.15 -7.75 -19.09
CA LYS A 330 -1.98 -8.04 -20.52
C LYS A 330 -0.84 -7.26 -21.18
N SER A 331 -0.46 -6.10 -20.65
CA SER A 331 0.65 -5.31 -21.19
C SER A 331 1.99 -6.01 -20.95
N ASP A 332 2.87 -6.10 -21.94
CA ASP A 332 4.22 -6.65 -21.76
C ASP A 332 5.11 -5.63 -21.04
N LYS A 333 5.17 -4.40 -21.55
CA LYS A 333 5.86 -3.26 -20.94
C LYS A 333 4.96 -2.03 -21.00
N ILE A 334 4.93 -1.27 -19.91
CA ILE A 334 4.17 -0.03 -19.80
C ILE A 334 5.09 1.18 -20.09
N LEU A 335 6.36 1.10 -19.63
CA LEU A 335 7.39 2.10 -19.86
C LEU A 335 8.75 1.48 -20.20
#